data_7517c92a628ee3ee597598b04f281dd1
#
_entry.id   7517c92a628ee3ee597598b04f281dd1
#
_cell.length_a   1.000
_cell.length_b   1.000
_cell.length_c   1.000
_cell.angle_alpha   90.00
_cell.angle_beta   90.00
_cell.angle_gamma   90.00
#
_symmetry.space_group_name_H-M   'P 1'
#
loop_
_entity.id
_entity.type
_entity.pdbx_description
1 polymer ?
#
loop_
_entity_poly.entity_id
_entity_poly.type
_entity_poly.pdbx_seq_one_letter_code
_entity_poly.pdbx_strand_id
1 'polypeptide(L)'
;MDILGIGNAIVDVICKVDDSFLTKNNLAKSNMKLIDEEEFKNLLGNLKIEETVSGGSVANSIVGLSQLGNKVGFIGKVNDDELGQKYEQGLIKEKVEYLYNKKKESLPTGTCLILITPDSERTMCTFLGTAGKINKTDINTQAIKNSKITFLEGYLWDEGEPKEAFDAAINSSNTTAMSLSDKFCVERHKKHFLELVQNKLDITFANEQEILELIDAKSFDDVIAFGKEINKTLVITRSDKGLSLIHISEPTRQEAI
;
A
#
# COMPACT_ATOMS: atom_id res chain seq x y z
N MET A 1 2.20 -20.11 -5.60
CA MET A 1 1.34 -18.94 -5.28
C MET A 1 1.19 -18.08 -6.51
N ASP A 2 0.03 -17.46 -6.75
CA ASP A 2 -0.13 -16.59 -7.92
C ASP A 2 0.44 -15.20 -7.63
N ILE A 3 0.02 -14.59 -6.50
CA ILE A 3 0.47 -13.25 -6.14
C ILE A 3 0.87 -13.21 -4.65
N LEU A 4 2.00 -12.59 -4.36
CA LEU A 4 2.48 -12.30 -3.02
C LEU A 4 2.55 -10.79 -2.82
N GLY A 5 1.77 -10.26 -1.89
CA GLY A 5 1.82 -8.84 -1.51
C GLY A 5 2.84 -8.57 -0.41
N ILE A 6 3.49 -7.42 -0.49
CA ILE A 6 4.37 -6.91 0.57
C ILE A 6 3.99 -5.45 0.84
N GLY A 7 3.59 -5.14 2.06
CA GLY A 7 3.09 -3.81 2.40
C GLY A 7 2.96 -3.59 3.90
N ASN A 8 2.50 -2.41 4.27
CA ASN A 8 2.21 -2.07 5.65
C ASN A 8 1.03 -2.90 6.18
N ALA A 9 1.29 -3.64 7.25
CA ALA A 9 0.25 -4.35 7.99
C ALA A 9 -0.40 -3.40 8.98
N ILE A 10 -1.50 -2.79 8.58
CA ILE A 10 -2.21 -1.76 9.35
C ILE A 10 -3.57 -2.29 9.78
N VAL A 11 -3.90 -2.11 11.05
CA VAL A 11 -5.24 -2.36 11.57
C VAL A 11 -6.06 -1.09 11.47
N ASP A 12 -7.15 -1.13 10.72
CA ASP A 12 -8.09 -0.01 10.61
C ASP A 12 -9.06 -0.03 11.81
N VAL A 13 -9.09 1.07 12.56
CA VAL A 13 -9.98 1.29 13.70
C VAL A 13 -10.99 2.36 13.30
N ILE A 14 -12.22 1.92 13.07
CA ILE A 14 -13.31 2.75 12.57
C ILE A 14 -14.03 3.42 13.75
N CYS A 15 -14.11 4.74 13.72
CA CYS A 15 -14.74 5.57 14.73
C CYS A 15 -15.66 6.61 14.07
N LYS A 16 -16.83 6.86 14.68
CA LYS A 16 -17.70 7.97 14.27
C LYS A 16 -17.37 9.19 15.11
N VAL A 17 -17.24 10.34 14.47
CA VAL A 17 -16.91 11.61 15.12
C VAL A 17 -17.72 12.76 14.52
N ASP A 18 -17.87 13.85 15.27
CA ASP A 18 -18.40 15.11 14.75
C ASP A 18 -17.28 15.97 14.13
N ASP A 19 -17.64 16.91 13.24
CA ASP A 19 -16.69 17.86 12.66
C ASP A 19 -15.92 18.67 13.72
N SER A 20 -16.54 18.91 14.87
CA SER A 20 -15.90 19.58 16.01
C SER A 20 -14.72 18.79 16.59
N PHE A 21 -14.76 17.45 16.54
CA PHE A 21 -13.65 16.60 16.95
C PHE A 21 -12.43 16.81 16.05
N LEU A 22 -12.64 16.88 14.74
CA LEU A 22 -11.57 17.12 13.76
C LEU A 22 -10.94 18.50 14.01
N THR A 23 -11.76 19.53 14.15
CA THR A 23 -11.30 20.90 14.40
C THR A 23 -10.50 21.01 15.71
N LYS A 24 -11.00 20.41 16.80
CA LYS A 24 -10.33 20.41 18.12
C LYS A 24 -8.95 19.75 18.07
N ASN A 25 -8.78 18.75 17.23
CA ASN A 25 -7.52 17.99 17.10
C ASN A 25 -6.66 18.44 15.92
N ASN A 26 -6.96 19.56 15.27
CA ASN A 26 -6.25 20.09 14.11
C ASN A 26 -6.10 19.07 12.97
N LEU A 27 -7.17 18.32 12.69
CA LEU A 27 -7.22 17.33 11.64
C LEU A 27 -7.94 17.90 10.41
N ALA A 28 -7.27 17.88 9.26
CA ALA A 28 -7.88 18.29 8.00
C ALA A 28 -8.84 17.20 7.51
N LYS A 29 -10.12 17.55 7.38
CA LYS A 29 -11.18 16.64 6.93
C LYS A 29 -10.83 16.01 5.58
N SER A 30 -11.21 14.76 5.38
CA SER A 30 -11.02 13.97 4.15
C SER A 30 -9.55 13.76 3.74
N ASN A 31 -8.61 13.99 4.66
CA ASN A 31 -7.19 13.80 4.42
C ASN A 31 -6.61 12.66 5.29
N MET A 32 -5.44 12.18 4.87
CA MET A 32 -4.61 11.28 5.68
C MET A 32 -3.49 12.08 6.36
N LYS A 33 -3.24 11.78 7.63
CA LYS A 33 -2.13 12.32 8.42
C LYS A 33 -1.37 11.17 9.07
N LEU A 34 -0.05 11.17 8.92
CA LEU A 34 0.82 10.33 9.74
C LEU A 34 0.94 10.96 11.13
N ILE A 35 0.78 10.14 12.17
CA ILE A 35 0.84 10.53 13.57
C ILE A 35 1.83 9.65 14.33
N ASP A 36 2.36 10.16 15.42
CA ASP A 36 3.20 9.40 16.33
C ASP A 36 2.40 8.61 17.37
N GLU A 37 3.09 7.86 18.21
CA GLU A 37 2.46 7.00 19.23
C GLU A 37 1.71 7.81 20.29
N GLU A 38 2.22 8.98 20.67
CA GLU A 38 1.59 9.83 21.69
C GLU A 38 0.28 10.44 21.15
N GLU A 39 0.34 11.00 19.94
CA GLU A 39 -0.84 11.55 19.26
C GLU A 39 -1.90 10.46 19.03
N PHE A 40 -1.46 9.25 18.61
CA PHE A 40 -2.36 8.10 18.47
C PHE A 40 -3.09 7.76 19.77
N LYS A 41 -2.37 7.62 20.90
CA LYS A 41 -2.95 7.33 22.20
C LYS A 41 -3.91 8.42 22.66
N ASN A 42 -3.55 9.69 22.45
CA ASN A 42 -4.38 10.83 22.81
C ASN A 42 -5.69 10.87 22.00
N LEU A 43 -5.64 10.61 20.70
CA LEU A 43 -6.85 10.54 19.88
C LEU A 43 -7.72 9.35 20.29
N LEU A 44 -7.13 8.15 20.36
CA LEU A 44 -7.85 6.92 20.68
C LEU A 44 -8.56 6.98 22.04
N GLY A 45 -7.93 7.58 23.04
CA GLY A 45 -8.50 7.73 24.39
C GLY A 45 -9.81 8.53 24.45
N ASN A 46 -10.12 9.30 23.40
CA ASN A 46 -11.35 10.11 23.26
C ASN A 46 -12.33 9.56 22.22
N LEU A 47 -12.10 8.34 21.72
CA LEU A 47 -12.89 7.75 20.63
C LEU A 47 -13.63 6.51 21.12
N LYS A 48 -14.82 6.30 20.56
CA LYS A 48 -15.54 5.03 20.65
C LYS A 48 -15.26 4.23 19.40
N ILE A 49 -14.65 3.06 19.58
CA ILE A 49 -14.38 2.13 18.48
C ILE A 49 -15.70 1.47 18.07
N GLU A 50 -16.06 1.59 16.79
CA GLU A 50 -17.21 0.90 16.20
C GLU A 50 -16.80 -0.45 15.62
N GLU A 51 -15.66 -0.50 14.94
CA GLU A 51 -15.16 -1.71 14.28
C GLU A 51 -13.63 -1.70 14.19
N THR A 52 -13.05 -2.89 14.09
CA THR A 52 -11.61 -3.09 13.88
C THR A 52 -11.42 -4.14 12.80
N VAL A 53 -10.75 -3.78 11.71
CA VAL A 53 -10.53 -4.66 10.55
C VAL A 53 -9.07 -4.66 10.10
N SER A 54 -8.64 -5.75 9.45
CA SER A 54 -7.33 -5.78 8.80
C SER A 54 -7.35 -4.87 7.58
N GLY A 55 -6.42 -3.91 7.53
CA GLY A 55 -6.28 -2.92 6.47
C GLY A 55 -4.89 -2.96 5.83
N GLY A 56 -4.52 -1.86 5.20
CA GLY A 56 -3.31 -1.71 4.39
C GLY A 56 -3.62 -1.79 2.89
N SER A 57 -3.01 -0.90 2.08
CA SER A 57 -3.41 -0.74 0.68
C SER A 57 -3.15 -1.99 -0.16
N VAL A 58 -1.95 -2.56 -0.07
CA VAL A 58 -1.63 -3.83 -0.77
C VAL A 58 -2.36 -5.00 -0.14
N ALA A 59 -2.50 -5.06 1.21
CA ALA A 59 -3.25 -6.13 1.86
C ALA A 59 -4.71 -6.20 1.38
N ASN A 60 -5.38 -5.06 1.23
CA ASN A 60 -6.74 -5.00 0.68
C ASN A 60 -6.81 -5.49 -0.77
N SER A 61 -5.81 -5.18 -1.58
CA SER A 61 -5.69 -5.69 -2.96
C SER A 61 -5.51 -7.21 -2.98
N ILE A 62 -4.69 -7.75 -2.07
CA ILE A 62 -4.46 -9.19 -1.92
C ILE A 62 -5.74 -9.91 -1.46
N VAL A 63 -6.49 -9.32 -0.52
CA VAL A 63 -7.81 -9.85 -0.13
C VAL A 63 -8.76 -9.89 -1.32
N GLY A 64 -8.86 -8.79 -2.10
CA GLY A 64 -9.68 -8.76 -3.31
C GLY A 64 -9.30 -9.84 -4.32
N LEU A 65 -8.00 -10.06 -4.53
CA LEU A 65 -7.49 -11.11 -5.41
C LEU A 65 -7.81 -12.52 -4.88
N SER A 66 -7.79 -12.72 -3.56
CA SER A 66 -8.23 -13.97 -2.93
C SER A 66 -9.71 -14.25 -3.20
N GLN A 67 -10.55 -13.23 -3.05
CA GLN A 67 -11.99 -13.33 -3.32
C GLN A 67 -12.30 -13.64 -4.80
N LEU A 68 -11.41 -13.24 -5.71
CA LEU A 68 -11.45 -13.60 -7.13
C LEU A 68 -10.91 -15.02 -7.42
N GLY A 69 -10.53 -15.79 -6.40
CA GLY A 69 -10.11 -17.18 -6.51
C GLY A 69 -8.63 -17.42 -6.74
N ASN A 70 -7.79 -16.40 -6.64
CA ASN A 70 -6.34 -16.55 -6.76
C ASN A 70 -5.71 -17.14 -5.48
N LYS A 71 -4.60 -17.86 -5.63
CA LYS A 71 -3.76 -18.28 -4.50
C LYS A 71 -2.80 -17.15 -4.13
N VAL A 72 -3.06 -16.52 -3.01
CA VAL A 72 -2.36 -15.29 -2.61
C VAL A 72 -1.72 -15.40 -1.23
N GLY A 73 -0.70 -14.60 -0.99
CA GLY A 73 -0.07 -14.42 0.31
C GLY A 73 0.29 -12.97 0.58
N PHE A 74 0.61 -12.69 1.84
CA PHE A 74 0.97 -11.36 2.27
C PHE A 74 2.12 -11.40 3.28
N ILE A 75 3.09 -10.53 3.10
CA ILE A 75 4.16 -10.21 4.05
C ILE A 75 3.96 -8.77 4.51
N GLY A 76 3.75 -8.60 5.80
CA GLY A 76 3.66 -7.29 6.44
C GLY A 76 3.93 -7.46 7.92
N LYS A 77 4.68 -6.55 8.51
CA LYS A 77 5.17 -6.68 9.88
C LYS A 77 4.14 -6.20 10.89
N VAL A 78 3.79 -7.07 11.84
CA VAL A 78 3.00 -6.73 13.02
C VAL A 78 3.74 -7.14 14.29
N ASN A 79 3.36 -6.56 15.43
CA ASN A 79 3.83 -7.02 16.74
C ASN A 79 3.04 -8.27 17.19
N ASP A 80 3.62 -9.06 18.08
CA ASP A 80 2.90 -10.11 18.79
C ASP A 80 2.07 -9.50 19.93
N ASP A 81 1.05 -8.73 19.53
CA ASP A 81 0.05 -8.08 20.38
C ASP A 81 -1.38 -8.45 19.92
N GLU A 82 -2.38 -7.97 20.63
CA GLU A 82 -3.79 -8.27 20.32
C GLU A 82 -4.19 -7.83 18.90
N LEU A 83 -3.73 -6.65 18.46
CA LEU A 83 -4.02 -6.15 17.12
C LEU A 83 -3.29 -6.95 16.03
N GLY A 84 -2.05 -7.35 16.28
CA GLY A 84 -1.31 -8.22 15.36
C GLY A 84 -1.93 -9.60 15.21
N GLN A 85 -2.49 -10.15 16.28
CA GLN A 85 -3.25 -11.41 16.22
C GLN A 85 -4.55 -11.25 15.42
N LYS A 86 -5.30 -10.17 15.66
CA LYS A 86 -6.52 -9.84 14.88
C LYS A 86 -6.20 -9.64 13.40
N TYR A 87 -5.09 -8.96 13.09
CA TYR A 87 -4.64 -8.73 11.72
C TYR A 87 -4.41 -10.06 10.97
N GLU A 88 -3.60 -10.94 11.53
CA GLU A 88 -3.33 -12.25 10.94
C GLU A 88 -4.61 -13.07 10.77
N GLN A 89 -5.46 -13.16 11.81
CA GLN A 89 -6.73 -13.88 11.75
C GLN A 89 -7.66 -13.31 10.67
N GLY A 90 -7.69 -11.98 10.49
CA GLY A 90 -8.45 -11.32 9.43
C GLY A 90 -8.02 -11.78 8.04
N LEU A 91 -6.72 -11.80 7.76
CA LEU A 91 -6.19 -12.26 6.48
C LEU A 91 -6.45 -13.77 6.24
N ILE A 92 -6.24 -14.61 7.26
CA ILE A 92 -6.50 -16.05 7.17
C ILE A 92 -7.98 -16.32 6.87
N LYS A 93 -8.91 -15.59 7.50
CA LYS A 93 -10.36 -15.68 7.21
C LYS A 93 -10.68 -15.40 5.75
N GLU A 94 -9.97 -14.45 5.14
CA GLU A 94 -10.08 -14.12 3.71
C GLU A 94 -9.22 -15.04 2.81
N LYS A 95 -8.72 -16.17 3.35
CA LYS A 95 -7.91 -17.18 2.64
C LYS A 95 -6.59 -16.62 2.06
N VAL A 96 -6.05 -15.59 2.68
CA VAL A 96 -4.72 -15.06 2.40
C VAL A 96 -3.69 -15.78 3.28
N GLU A 97 -2.64 -16.33 2.70
CA GLU A 97 -1.53 -16.92 3.46
C GLU A 97 -0.68 -15.80 4.07
N TYR A 98 -0.66 -15.73 5.40
CA TYR A 98 0.14 -14.73 6.10
C TYR A 98 1.56 -15.26 6.34
N LEU A 99 2.56 -14.60 5.77
CA LEU A 99 3.92 -15.12 5.65
C LEU A 99 4.95 -14.36 6.49
N TYR A 100 4.52 -13.59 7.47
CA TYR A 100 5.39 -12.96 8.47
C TYR A 100 5.35 -13.76 9.78
N ASN A 101 6.53 -14.07 10.30
CA ASN A 101 6.65 -14.73 11.61
C ASN A 101 6.60 -13.69 12.72
N LYS A 102 5.43 -13.58 13.38
CA LYS A 102 5.25 -12.64 14.48
C LYS A 102 6.25 -12.88 15.60
N LYS A 103 6.76 -11.79 16.14
CA LYS A 103 7.63 -11.74 17.30
C LYS A 103 7.31 -10.49 18.12
N LYS A 104 7.77 -10.46 19.36
CA LYS A 104 7.61 -9.27 20.21
C LYS A 104 8.50 -8.15 19.68
N GLU A 105 7.89 -7.03 19.34
CA GLU A 105 8.55 -5.84 18.82
C GLU A 105 8.51 -4.69 19.85
N SER A 106 9.34 -3.67 19.66
CA SER A 106 9.38 -2.49 20.54
C SER A 106 8.20 -1.55 20.37
N LEU A 107 7.64 -1.50 19.15
CA LEU A 107 6.47 -0.69 18.81
C LEU A 107 5.23 -1.57 18.68
N PRO A 108 4.04 -1.06 19.00
CA PRO A 108 2.80 -1.80 18.78
C PRO A 108 2.52 -1.99 17.28
N THR A 109 1.56 -2.87 16.98
CA THR A 109 1.06 -3.08 15.63
C THR A 109 0.57 -1.77 15.02
N GLY A 110 0.87 -1.54 13.75
CA GLY A 110 0.45 -0.36 13.00
C GLY A 110 -1.07 -0.22 12.95
N THR A 111 -1.57 0.99 13.11
CA THR A 111 -3.01 1.25 13.24
C THR A 111 -3.38 2.53 12.50
N CYS A 112 -4.52 2.52 11.82
CA CYS A 112 -5.13 3.70 11.22
C CYS A 112 -6.47 4.00 11.91
N LEU A 113 -6.59 5.17 12.52
CA LEU A 113 -7.88 5.68 12.99
C LEU A 113 -8.64 6.24 11.79
N ILE A 114 -9.74 5.60 11.43
CA ILE A 114 -10.65 6.05 10.38
C ILE A 114 -11.81 6.79 11.03
N LEU A 115 -11.75 8.12 10.99
CA LEU A 115 -12.71 9.03 11.59
C LEU A 115 -13.80 9.38 10.58
N ILE A 116 -15.01 8.88 10.80
CA ILE A 116 -16.15 9.07 9.88
C ILE A 116 -17.05 10.17 10.45
N THR A 117 -17.20 11.26 9.68
CA THR A 117 -18.12 12.36 10.00
C THR A 117 -19.55 12.07 9.49
N PRO A 118 -20.59 12.82 9.99
CA PRO A 118 -21.99 12.54 9.62
C PRO A 118 -22.33 12.59 8.14
N ASP A 119 -21.54 13.32 7.34
CA ASP A 119 -21.63 13.38 5.88
C ASP A 119 -20.91 12.21 5.16
N SER A 120 -20.46 11.19 5.93
CA SER A 120 -19.76 10.00 5.47
C SER A 120 -18.33 10.24 4.93
N GLU A 121 -17.76 11.43 5.17
CA GLU A 121 -16.36 11.71 4.85
C GLU A 121 -15.42 10.99 5.83
N ARG A 122 -14.27 10.56 5.31
CA ARG A 122 -13.27 9.80 6.07
C ARG A 122 -12.01 10.62 6.26
N THR A 123 -11.61 10.83 7.51
CA THR A 123 -10.30 11.40 7.87
C THR A 123 -9.47 10.31 8.52
N MET A 124 -8.24 10.13 8.04
CA MET A 124 -7.37 9.03 8.44
C MET A 124 -6.18 9.54 9.24
N CYS A 125 -5.95 8.95 10.42
CA CYS A 125 -4.77 9.22 11.24
C CYS A 125 -3.99 7.92 11.41
N THR A 126 -2.85 7.81 10.72
CA THR A 126 -2.08 6.56 10.63
C THR A 126 -0.83 6.61 11.50
N PHE A 127 -0.78 5.70 12.46
CA PHE A 127 0.41 5.36 13.22
C PHE A 127 1.01 4.08 12.63
N LEU A 128 2.18 4.18 12.00
CA LEU A 128 2.79 3.03 11.32
C LEU A 128 3.27 1.94 12.28
N GLY A 129 3.65 2.30 13.51
CA GLY A 129 4.12 1.34 14.50
C GLY A 129 5.18 0.40 13.94
N THR A 130 5.03 -0.86 14.25
CA THR A 130 5.92 -1.94 13.78
C THR A 130 5.90 -2.12 12.26
N ALA A 131 4.80 -1.83 11.57
CA ALA A 131 4.70 -2.02 10.12
C ALA A 131 5.78 -1.24 9.35
N GLY A 132 6.05 0.03 9.75
CA GLY A 132 7.10 0.85 9.16
C GLY A 132 8.54 0.44 9.50
N LYS A 133 8.72 -0.67 10.24
CA LYS A 133 10.04 -1.20 10.67
C LYS A 133 10.36 -2.56 10.05
N ILE A 134 9.75 -2.86 8.92
CA ILE A 134 10.11 -4.07 8.16
C ILE A 134 11.57 -3.99 7.71
N ASN A 135 12.25 -5.12 7.74
CA ASN A 135 13.65 -5.21 7.32
C ASN A 135 13.90 -6.47 6.48
N LYS A 136 15.10 -6.60 5.96
CA LYS A 136 15.49 -7.70 5.08
C LYS A 136 15.27 -9.09 5.70
N THR A 137 15.39 -9.24 7.01
CA THR A 137 15.22 -10.54 7.67
C THR A 137 13.75 -10.94 7.83
N ASP A 138 12.85 -9.98 7.69
CA ASP A 138 11.40 -10.20 7.72
C ASP A 138 10.87 -10.71 6.37
N ILE A 139 11.69 -10.66 5.31
CA ILE A 139 11.31 -11.04 3.94
C ILE A 139 11.51 -12.54 3.70
N ASN A 140 10.43 -13.25 3.44
CA ASN A 140 10.46 -14.65 3.04
C ASN A 140 10.80 -14.79 1.55
N THR A 141 12.09 -14.76 1.23
CA THR A 141 12.58 -14.82 -0.17
C THR A 141 12.20 -16.13 -0.88
N GLN A 142 12.01 -17.23 -0.15
CA GLN A 142 11.59 -18.49 -0.76
C GLN A 142 10.13 -18.43 -1.21
N ALA A 143 9.25 -17.81 -0.41
CA ALA A 143 7.86 -17.59 -0.80
C ALA A 143 7.77 -16.66 -2.03
N ILE A 144 8.61 -15.63 -2.09
CA ILE A 144 8.71 -14.72 -3.23
C ILE A 144 9.10 -15.49 -4.50
N LYS A 145 10.17 -16.29 -4.46
CA LYS A 145 10.61 -17.11 -5.60
C LYS A 145 9.54 -18.09 -6.09
N ASN A 146 8.69 -18.57 -5.19
CA ASN A 146 7.60 -19.49 -5.51
C ASN A 146 6.30 -18.77 -5.95
N SER A 147 6.32 -17.45 -6.03
CA SER A 147 5.19 -16.63 -6.50
C SER A 147 5.37 -16.22 -7.94
N LYS A 148 4.29 -16.11 -8.72
CA LYS A 148 4.35 -15.62 -10.09
C LYS A 148 4.61 -14.11 -10.11
N ILE A 149 3.91 -13.36 -9.24
CA ILE A 149 4.00 -11.91 -9.13
C ILE A 149 4.25 -11.53 -7.66
N THR A 150 5.18 -10.62 -7.43
CA THR A 150 5.35 -9.95 -6.14
C THR A 150 4.82 -8.53 -6.26
N PHE A 151 3.84 -8.15 -5.42
CA PHE A 151 3.20 -6.85 -5.45
C PHE A 151 3.63 -6.01 -4.23
N LEU A 152 4.30 -4.89 -4.50
CA LEU A 152 4.93 -4.01 -3.51
C LEU A 152 4.09 -2.75 -3.27
N GLU A 153 4.13 -2.25 -2.03
CA GLU A 153 3.46 -1.03 -1.60
C GLU A 153 4.43 0.15 -1.54
N GLY A 154 4.17 1.23 -2.28
CA GLY A 154 5.01 2.43 -2.25
C GLY A 154 5.10 3.08 -0.87
N TYR A 155 4.03 3.07 -0.08
CA TYR A 155 4.05 3.58 1.30
C TYR A 155 5.03 2.89 2.23
N LEU A 156 5.35 1.62 1.96
CA LEU A 156 6.30 0.86 2.76
C LEU A 156 7.74 1.25 2.45
N TRP A 157 8.00 1.75 1.23
CA TRP A 157 9.34 2.14 0.82
C TRP A 157 9.78 3.38 1.61
N ASP A 158 10.82 3.25 2.40
CA ASP A 158 11.47 4.36 3.10
C ASP A 158 12.97 4.08 3.21
N GLU A 159 13.77 5.09 3.53
CA GLU A 159 15.22 4.93 3.66
C GLU A 159 15.58 3.98 4.82
N GLY A 160 16.72 3.29 4.69
CA GLY A 160 17.21 2.35 5.68
C GLY A 160 16.65 0.94 5.51
N GLU A 161 16.20 0.33 6.61
CA GLU A 161 15.79 -1.08 6.64
C GLU A 161 14.64 -1.42 5.68
N PRO A 162 13.57 -0.60 5.53
CA PRO A 162 12.51 -0.88 4.56
C PRO A 162 13.02 -0.94 3.11
N LYS A 163 13.96 -0.06 2.74
CA LYS A 163 14.58 -0.10 1.41
C LYS A 163 15.35 -1.40 1.18
N GLU A 164 16.10 -1.88 2.17
CA GLU A 164 16.81 -3.16 2.07
C GLU A 164 15.84 -4.34 1.94
N ALA A 165 14.68 -4.28 2.61
CA ALA A 165 13.61 -5.26 2.46
C ALA A 165 13.04 -5.26 1.03
N PHE A 166 12.82 -4.08 0.45
CA PHE A 166 12.39 -3.93 -0.95
C PHE A 166 13.41 -4.52 -1.93
N ASP A 167 14.69 -4.14 -1.77
CA ASP A 167 15.76 -4.66 -2.64
C ASP A 167 15.83 -6.19 -2.57
N ALA A 168 15.68 -6.79 -1.38
CA ALA A 168 15.65 -8.24 -1.22
C ALA A 168 14.43 -8.88 -1.90
N ALA A 169 13.26 -8.23 -1.81
CA ALA A 169 12.04 -8.68 -2.47
C ALA A 169 12.17 -8.63 -3.99
N ILE A 170 12.57 -7.48 -4.55
CA ILE A 170 12.75 -7.28 -5.99
C ILE A 170 13.75 -8.28 -6.57
N ASN A 171 14.92 -8.45 -5.90
CA ASN A 171 15.96 -9.37 -6.38
C ASN A 171 15.54 -10.86 -6.31
N SER A 172 14.47 -11.18 -5.58
CA SER A 172 13.95 -12.54 -5.46
C SER A 172 12.71 -12.79 -6.30
N SER A 173 12.13 -11.75 -6.90
CA SER A 173 10.86 -11.81 -7.64
C SER A 173 11.03 -12.37 -9.04
N ASN A 174 10.00 -13.10 -9.51
CA ASN A 174 9.90 -13.51 -10.92
C ASN A 174 9.32 -12.37 -11.78
N THR A 175 8.23 -11.77 -11.32
CA THR A 175 7.63 -10.55 -11.88
C THR A 175 7.36 -9.60 -10.74
N THR A 176 7.81 -8.36 -10.86
CA THR A 176 7.68 -7.34 -9.82
C THR A 176 6.66 -6.30 -10.21
N ALA A 177 5.62 -6.15 -9.39
CA ALA A 177 4.62 -5.10 -9.50
C ALA A 177 4.71 -4.16 -8.30
N MET A 178 4.42 -2.87 -8.47
CA MET A 178 4.41 -1.90 -7.38
C MET A 178 3.32 -0.86 -7.60
N SER A 179 2.62 -0.48 -6.51
CA SER A 179 1.80 0.73 -6.47
C SER A 179 2.64 1.91 -6.00
N LEU A 180 2.53 3.06 -6.67
CA LEU A 180 3.19 4.30 -6.23
C LEU A 180 2.54 4.91 -4.98
N SER A 181 1.32 4.45 -4.64
CA SER A 181 0.57 4.71 -3.41
C SER A 181 -0.09 6.08 -3.32
N ASP A 182 0.66 7.16 -3.27
CA ASP A 182 0.13 8.52 -3.36
C ASP A 182 1.17 9.54 -3.88
N LYS A 183 0.69 10.75 -4.19
CA LYS A 183 1.53 11.84 -4.71
C LYS A 183 2.62 12.26 -3.73
N PHE A 184 2.33 12.31 -2.41
CA PHE A 184 3.34 12.70 -1.40
C PHE A 184 4.44 11.66 -1.28
N CYS A 185 4.11 10.39 -1.44
CA CYS A 185 5.08 9.31 -1.47
C CYS A 185 6.00 9.46 -2.69
N VAL A 186 5.42 9.75 -3.86
CA VAL A 186 6.16 10.02 -5.09
C VAL A 186 7.07 11.24 -4.95
N GLU A 187 6.59 12.37 -4.47
CA GLU A 187 7.37 13.59 -4.26
C GLU A 187 8.58 13.34 -3.36
N ARG A 188 8.37 12.61 -2.25
CA ARG A 188 9.42 12.31 -1.26
C ARG A 188 10.48 11.37 -1.79
N HIS A 189 10.10 10.39 -2.62
CA HIS A 189 10.99 9.32 -3.10
C HIS A 189 11.21 9.35 -4.62
N LYS A 190 10.92 10.45 -5.28
CA LYS A 190 10.84 10.61 -6.73
C LYS A 190 11.99 9.95 -7.49
N LYS A 191 13.24 10.27 -7.11
CA LYS A 191 14.43 9.73 -7.78
C LYS A 191 14.49 8.21 -7.72
N HIS A 192 14.21 7.64 -6.56
CA HIS A 192 14.27 6.18 -6.36
C HIS A 192 13.09 5.48 -7.05
N PHE A 193 11.89 6.04 -6.96
CA PHE A 193 10.73 5.48 -7.65
C PHE A 193 10.89 5.52 -9.16
N LEU A 194 11.46 6.59 -9.70
CA LEU A 194 11.75 6.67 -11.13
C LEU A 194 12.75 5.57 -11.55
N GLU A 195 13.84 5.37 -10.78
CA GLU A 195 14.79 4.29 -11.02
C GLU A 195 14.12 2.91 -10.95
N LEU A 196 13.26 2.66 -9.96
CA LEU A 196 12.52 1.41 -9.84
C LEU A 196 11.63 1.19 -11.08
N VAL A 197 10.83 2.18 -11.46
CA VAL A 197 9.90 2.10 -12.61
C VAL A 197 10.65 1.86 -13.92
N GLN A 198 11.76 2.54 -14.13
CA GLN A 198 12.55 2.40 -15.35
C GLN A 198 13.30 1.07 -15.43
N ASN A 199 13.85 0.58 -14.31
CA ASN A 199 14.88 -0.46 -14.37
C ASN A 199 14.53 -1.76 -13.62
N LYS A 200 13.61 -1.73 -12.65
CA LYS A 200 13.41 -2.85 -11.71
C LYS A 200 12.01 -3.45 -11.75
N LEU A 201 10.99 -2.63 -11.97
CA LEU A 201 9.61 -3.09 -11.98
C LEU A 201 9.21 -3.57 -13.37
N ASP A 202 8.34 -4.58 -13.41
CA ASP A 202 7.69 -5.05 -14.64
C ASP A 202 6.33 -4.39 -14.82
N ILE A 203 5.62 -4.12 -13.70
CA ILE A 203 4.29 -3.53 -13.67
C ILE A 203 4.26 -2.40 -12.63
N THR A 204 3.83 -1.23 -13.04
CA THR A 204 3.62 -0.08 -12.14
C THR A 204 2.15 0.32 -12.13
N PHE A 205 1.57 0.41 -10.93
CA PHE A 205 0.24 0.96 -10.69
C PHE A 205 0.36 2.37 -10.15
N ALA A 206 -0.36 3.31 -10.77
CA ALA A 206 -0.40 4.69 -10.33
C ALA A 206 -1.76 5.32 -10.69
N ASN A 207 -2.09 6.45 -10.05
CA ASN A 207 -3.09 7.35 -10.61
C ASN A 207 -2.43 8.39 -11.54
N GLU A 208 -3.26 9.16 -12.27
CA GLU A 208 -2.76 10.17 -13.25
C GLU A 208 -1.85 11.20 -12.56
N GLN A 209 -2.17 11.65 -11.34
CA GLN A 209 -1.38 12.63 -10.61
C GLN A 209 -0.02 12.08 -10.16
N GLU A 210 0.01 10.84 -9.68
CA GLU A 210 1.23 10.17 -9.24
C GLU A 210 2.23 10.00 -10.38
N ILE A 211 1.77 9.52 -11.55
CA ILE A 211 2.67 9.29 -12.68
C ILE A 211 3.14 10.60 -13.31
N LEU A 212 2.28 11.62 -13.40
CA LEU A 212 2.67 12.95 -13.88
C LEU A 212 3.74 13.56 -12.97
N GLU A 213 3.56 13.44 -11.65
CA GLU A 213 4.55 13.90 -10.67
C GLU A 213 5.87 13.16 -10.79
N LEU A 214 5.82 11.84 -10.95
CA LEU A 214 7.01 10.98 -11.02
C LEU A 214 7.96 11.40 -12.15
N ILE A 215 7.40 11.68 -13.32
CA ILE A 215 8.18 11.93 -14.55
C ILE A 215 8.23 13.42 -14.95
N ASP A 216 7.79 14.35 -14.09
CA ASP A 216 7.67 15.77 -14.41
C ASP A 216 6.86 16.07 -15.69
N ALA A 217 5.88 15.23 -15.98
CA ALA A 217 5.06 15.36 -17.18
C ALA A 217 4.03 16.48 -17.06
N LYS A 218 3.72 17.12 -18.18
CA LYS A 218 2.70 18.17 -18.28
C LYS A 218 1.38 17.67 -18.84
N SER A 219 1.41 16.53 -19.49
CA SER A 219 0.26 15.95 -20.17
C SER A 219 0.25 14.41 -20.05
N PHE A 220 -0.91 13.82 -20.28
CA PHE A 220 -1.00 12.36 -20.32
C PHE A 220 -0.32 11.75 -21.56
N ASP A 221 -0.15 12.52 -22.64
CA ASP A 221 0.61 12.07 -23.83
C ASP A 221 2.09 11.87 -23.49
N ASP A 222 2.66 12.65 -22.58
CA ASP A 222 4.02 12.45 -22.08
C ASP A 222 4.12 11.12 -21.30
N VAL A 223 3.07 10.76 -20.55
CA VAL A 223 3.01 9.46 -19.85
C VAL A 223 2.97 8.29 -20.84
N ILE A 224 2.20 8.42 -21.92
CA ILE A 224 2.14 7.41 -22.99
C ILE A 224 3.51 7.26 -23.65
N ALA A 225 4.19 8.38 -23.95
CA ALA A 225 5.53 8.38 -24.54
C ALA A 225 6.54 7.68 -23.60
N PHE A 226 6.55 8.06 -22.33
CA PHE A 226 7.40 7.45 -21.30
C PHE A 226 7.15 5.94 -21.18
N GLY A 227 5.88 5.49 -21.10
CA GLY A 227 5.56 4.08 -21.00
C GLY A 227 6.04 3.26 -22.19
N LYS A 228 5.97 3.82 -23.40
CA LYS A 228 6.53 3.19 -24.60
C LYS A 228 8.06 3.11 -24.58
N GLU A 229 8.72 4.15 -24.06
CA GLU A 229 10.19 4.21 -23.97
C GLU A 229 10.74 3.15 -23.00
N ILE A 230 10.17 3.05 -21.80
CA ILE A 230 10.70 2.16 -20.76
C ILE A 230 10.43 0.67 -21.02
N ASN A 231 9.56 0.33 -21.95
CA ASN A 231 9.19 -1.07 -22.27
C ASN A 231 8.68 -1.86 -21.05
N LYS A 232 7.82 -1.25 -20.25
CA LYS A 232 7.22 -1.81 -19.04
C LYS A 232 5.70 -1.59 -19.04
N THR A 233 5.00 -2.33 -18.20
CA THR A 233 3.55 -2.17 -18.07
C THR A 233 3.21 -1.07 -17.06
N LEU A 234 2.51 -0.03 -17.53
CA LEU A 234 1.93 1.01 -16.66
C LEU A 234 0.41 0.86 -16.62
N VAL A 235 -0.14 0.77 -15.43
CA VAL A 235 -1.59 0.69 -15.15
C VAL A 235 -1.99 1.98 -14.45
N ILE A 236 -2.61 2.90 -15.19
CA ILE A 236 -2.88 4.25 -14.71
C ILE A 236 -4.38 4.47 -14.55
N THR A 237 -4.82 4.68 -13.31
CA THR A 237 -6.20 5.08 -13.01
C THR A 237 -6.38 6.57 -13.26
N ARG A 238 -7.51 6.95 -13.87
CA ARG A 238 -7.75 8.31 -14.37
C ARG A 238 -9.11 8.87 -13.96
N SER A 239 -9.57 8.46 -12.77
CA SER A 239 -10.87 8.89 -12.22
C SER A 239 -12.03 8.63 -13.22
N ASP A 240 -12.78 9.66 -13.59
CA ASP A 240 -13.90 9.61 -14.55
C ASP A 240 -13.50 9.20 -15.97
N LYS A 241 -12.22 9.31 -16.32
CA LYS A 241 -11.66 8.85 -17.60
C LYS A 241 -11.31 7.34 -17.61
N GLY A 242 -11.60 6.63 -16.53
CA GLY A 242 -11.38 5.19 -16.40
C GLY A 242 -9.92 4.80 -16.15
N LEU A 243 -9.43 3.79 -16.86
CA LEU A 243 -8.09 3.21 -16.68
C LEU A 243 -7.36 3.16 -18.01
N SER A 244 -6.07 3.50 -18.00
CA SER A 244 -5.18 3.34 -19.16
C SER A 244 -4.14 2.28 -18.86
N LEU A 245 -4.04 1.29 -19.72
CA LEU A 245 -3.00 0.27 -19.72
C LEU A 245 -1.99 0.59 -20.84
N ILE A 246 -0.75 0.91 -20.46
CA ILE A 246 0.32 1.23 -21.40
C ILE A 246 1.36 0.13 -21.30
N HIS A 247 1.59 -0.58 -22.42
CA HIS A 247 2.62 -1.60 -22.53
C HIS A 247 3.09 -1.68 -23.97
N ILE A 248 4.27 -2.23 -24.21
CA ILE A 248 4.72 -2.53 -25.55
C ILE A 248 4.34 -3.98 -25.89
N SER A 249 3.17 -4.17 -26.36
CA SER A 249 2.78 -5.27 -27.23
C SER A 249 1.77 -4.67 -28.20
N GLU A 250 1.81 -5.12 -29.45
CA GLU A 250 1.08 -4.60 -30.61
C GLU A 250 -0.27 -3.93 -30.32
N PRO A 251 -0.69 -2.92 -31.12
CA PRO A 251 -1.95 -2.23 -30.90
C PRO A 251 -3.10 -3.23 -31.03
N THR A 252 -3.50 -3.84 -29.93
CA THR A 252 -4.78 -4.51 -29.88
C THR A 252 -5.83 -3.40 -29.99
N ARG A 253 -6.55 -3.38 -31.11
CA ARG A 253 -7.77 -2.60 -31.29
C ARG A 253 -8.63 -2.83 -30.05
N GLN A 254 -8.77 -1.82 -29.22
CA GLN A 254 -9.92 -1.74 -28.32
C GLN A 254 -11.14 -1.50 -29.21
N GLU A 255 -11.90 -2.55 -29.48
CA GLU A 255 -13.31 -2.38 -29.86
C GLU A 255 -14.02 -1.88 -28.59
N ALA A 256 -14.58 -0.70 -28.72
CA ALA A 256 -15.44 -0.12 -27.70
C ALA A 256 -16.66 -1.05 -27.51
N ILE A 257 -16.86 -1.47 -26.24
CA ILE A 257 -18.12 -2.04 -25.79
C ILE A 257 -18.94 -0.92 -25.16
#